data_96fa131a28f3f19319e044cffe6f5b12
#
_entry.id   96fa131a28f3f19319e044cffe6f5b12
#
_cell.length_a   1.000
_cell.length_b   1.000
_cell.length_c   1.000
_cell.angle_alpha   90.00
_cell.angle_beta   90.00
_cell.angle_gamma   90.00
#
_symmetry.space_group_name_H-M   'P 1'
#
loop_
_entity.id
_entity.type
_entity.pdbx_description
1 polymer ?
#
loop_
_entity_poly.entity_id
_entity_poly.type
_entity_poly.pdbx_seq_one_letter_code
_entity_poly.pdbx_strand_id
1 'polypeptide(L)'
;MANQDAAFGLRPARSSTSANTQNRYRIAANYNTSIFQGDLVAMVTGGGIERVAAGGTGLILGVFNGCFYTDPTTGKPTFSNYYPASTNASDIMANVIDDPSATFEIQADDTFPVTDLAGNFDIVDATAGDTTSGQSRSELDVTTGAATVTLPLKAIDISQDPENSDVAAANTNVIVKINNHLFSGGTAGLA
;
A
#
# COMPACT_ATOMS: atom_id res chain seq x y z
N MET A 1 8.81 -7.34 24.60
CA MET A 1 9.35 -5.96 24.39
C MET A 1 8.25 -5.18 23.70
N ALA A 2 8.16 -3.86 23.90
CA ALA A 2 7.20 -3.08 23.13
C ALA A 2 7.60 -3.11 21.64
N ASN A 3 6.62 -3.24 20.74
CA ASN A 3 6.86 -3.11 19.31
C ASN A 3 7.38 -1.71 18.99
N GLN A 4 8.12 -1.59 17.90
CA GLN A 4 8.68 -0.32 17.45
C GLN A 4 7.67 0.41 16.55
N ASP A 5 7.36 1.67 16.86
CA ASP A 5 6.56 2.55 15.99
C ASP A 5 7.44 3.06 14.83
N ALA A 6 7.29 2.44 13.68
CA ALA A 6 8.07 2.74 12.48
C ALA A 6 7.31 2.33 11.21
N ALA A 7 6.19 3.01 10.93
CA ALA A 7 5.35 2.75 9.76
C ALA A 7 6.13 2.82 8.44
N PHE A 8 5.87 1.87 7.54
CA PHE A 8 6.59 1.71 6.28
C PHE A 8 5.68 1.43 5.05
N GLY A 9 4.36 1.55 5.21
CA GLY A 9 3.38 1.21 4.17
C GLY A 9 3.31 -0.30 3.91
N LEU A 10 2.94 -0.68 2.68
CA LEU A 10 2.85 -2.08 2.27
C LEU A 10 4.18 -2.55 1.67
N ARG A 11 4.89 -3.39 2.40
CA ARG A 11 6.14 -4.03 1.97
C ARG A 11 5.85 -5.43 1.42
N PRO A 12 6.27 -5.80 0.19
CA PRO A 12 6.04 -7.14 -0.35
C PRO A 12 6.64 -8.22 0.56
N ALA A 13 5.82 -9.18 1.00
CA ALA A 13 6.24 -10.28 1.87
C ALA A 13 6.37 -11.59 1.10
N ARG A 14 5.33 -11.98 0.38
CA ARG A 14 5.31 -13.24 -0.41
C ARG A 14 4.46 -13.06 -1.66
N SER A 15 4.75 -13.84 -2.69
CA SER A 15 3.86 -14.07 -3.84
C SER A 15 3.67 -15.57 -4.01
N SER A 16 2.50 -15.99 -4.45
CA SER A 16 2.23 -17.40 -4.80
C SER A 16 2.94 -17.82 -6.09
N THR A 17 3.27 -16.85 -6.93
CA THR A 17 4.17 -17.01 -8.07
C THR A 17 5.57 -16.58 -7.63
N SER A 18 6.61 -17.27 -8.10
CA SER A 18 8.00 -17.09 -7.65
C SER A 18 8.63 -15.72 -7.99
N ALA A 19 7.87 -14.75 -8.47
CA ALA A 19 8.31 -13.38 -8.73
C ALA A 19 7.21 -12.38 -8.38
N ASN A 20 7.56 -11.34 -7.63
CA ASN A 20 6.71 -10.15 -7.51
C ASN A 20 6.66 -9.47 -8.87
N THR A 21 5.62 -9.77 -9.65
CA THR A 21 5.42 -9.19 -10.97
C THR A 21 5.04 -7.73 -10.80
N GLN A 22 5.77 -6.85 -11.47
CA GLN A 22 5.48 -5.42 -11.50
C GLN A 22 5.11 -5.02 -12.92
N ASN A 23 4.01 -4.33 -13.07
CA ASN A 23 3.59 -3.74 -14.31
C ASN A 23 3.71 -2.22 -14.27
N ARG A 24 3.77 -1.61 -15.45
CA ARG A 24 3.93 -0.15 -15.58
C ARG A 24 2.60 0.50 -15.88
N TYR A 25 2.29 1.54 -15.11
CA TYR A 25 1.08 2.34 -15.25
C TYR A 25 1.42 3.82 -15.33
N ARG A 26 0.61 4.59 -16.03
CA ARG A 26 0.82 6.04 -16.16
C ARG A 26 0.31 6.77 -14.92
N ILE A 27 1.05 7.83 -14.54
CA ILE A 27 0.52 8.87 -13.65
C ILE A 27 0.26 10.10 -14.52
N ALA A 28 -0.89 10.76 -14.32
CA ALA A 28 -1.23 11.98 -15.05
C ALA A 28 -0.22 13.10 -14.74
N ALA A 29 0.17 13.88 -15.75
CA ALA A 29 0.99 15.06 -15.52
C ALA A 29 0.28 16.01 -14.55
N ASN A 30 1.04 16.61 -13.64
CA ASN A 30 0.53 17.51 -12.60
C ASN A 30 -0.49 16.87 -11.63
N TYR A 31 -0.51 15.54 -11.48
CA TYR A 31 -1.26 14.92 -10.41
C TYR A 31 -0.81 15.49 -9.06
N ASN A 32 -1.74 16.01 -8.27
CA ASN A 32 -1.44 16.91 -7.15
C ASN A 32 -1.15 16.21 -5.81
N THR A 33 -1.13 14.89 -5.79
CA THR A 33 -0.88 14.10 -4.58
C THR A 33 0.39 13.25 -4.77
N SER A 34 1.31 13.30 -3.80
CA SER A 34 2.48 12.42 -3.81
C SER A 34 2.06 10.97 -3.59
N ILE A 35 2.75 10.05 -4.27
CA ILE A 35 2.59 8.60 -4.10
C ILE A 35 3.93 8.05 -3.63
N PHE A 36 3.95 7.41 -2.48
CA PHE A 36 5.17 6.87 -1.87
C PHE A 36 5.28 5.36 -2.09
N GLN A 37 6.48 4.84 -2.07
CA GLN A 37 6.72 3.39 -2.14
C GLN A 37 6.02 2.68 -0.99
N GLY A 38 5.13 1.75 -1.30
CA GLY A 38 4.27 1.08 -0.33
C GLY A 38 2.86 1.65 -0.21
N ASP A 39 2.50 2.69 -0.99
CA ASP A 39 1.13 3.20 -1.05
C ASP A 39 0.23 2.29 -1.91
N LEU A 40 -1.03 2.16 -1.51
CA LEU A 40 -2.08 1.60 -2.36
C LEU A 40 -2.41 2.56 -3.51
N VAL A 41 -2.59 2.00 -4.70
CA VAL A 41 -3.00 2.75 -5.89
C VAL A 41 -4.22 2.11 -6.57
N ALA A 42 -5.05 2.97 -7.15
CA ALA A 42 -6.23 2.58 -7.92
C ALA A 42 -6.12 3.10 -9.35
N MET A 43 -6.76 2.40 -10.29
CA MET A 43 -6.88 2.85 -11.67
C MET A 43 -8.04 3.85 -11.79
N VAL A 44 -7.81 4.93 -12.51
CA VAL A 44 -8.83 5.95 -12.79
C VAL A 44 -9.34 5.88 -14.23
N THR A 45 -10.52 6.44 -14.48
CA THR A 45 -11.21 6.38 -15.78
C THR A 45 -10.35 6.89 -16.95
N GLY A 46 -9.40 7.77 -16.69
CA GLY A 46 -8.44 8.26 -17.69
C GLY A 46 -7.31 7.30 -18.06
N GLY A 47 -7.28 6.08 -17.51
CA GLY A 47 -6.27 5.06 -17.78
C GLY A 47 -4.93 5.27 -17.03
N GLY A 48 -4.89 6.22 -16.10
CA GLY A 48 -3.78 6.43 -15.17
C GLY A 48 -4.05 5.80 -13.82
N ILE A 49 -3.12 6.00 -12.89
CA ILE A 49 -3.27 5.59 -11.48
C ILE A 49 -3.23 6.80 -10.57
N GLU A 50 -3.90 6.67 -9.43
CA GLU A 50 -3.92 7.63 -8.33
C GLU A 50 -3.71 6.91 -6.99
N ARG A 51 -3.22 7.64 -5.99
CA ARG A 51 -3.09 7.15 -4.61
C ARG A 51 -4.47 6.91 -4.01
N VAL A 52 -4.62 5.78 -3.32
CA VAL A 52 -5.82 5.50 -2.52
C VAL A 52 -5.63 6.14 -1.14
N ALA A 53 -6.61 6.95 -0.75
CA ALA A 53 -6.67 7.52 0.60
C ALA A 53 -7.46 6.60 1.54
N ALA A 54 -7.26 6.75 2.84
CA ALA A 54 -8.07 6.12 3.88
C ALA A 54 -9.57 6.41 3.67
N GLY A 55 -10.42 5.44 3.98
CA GLY A 55 -11.87 5.51 3.72
C GLY A 55 -12.28 5.25 2.28
N GLY A 56 -11.33 4.97 1.38
CA GLY A 56 -11.61 4.65 -0.02
C GLY A 56 -12.26 3.27 -0.17
N THR A 57 -13.40 3.21 -0.88
CA THR A 57 -14.14 1.96 -1.14
C THR A 57 -13.97 1.46 -2.58
N GLY A 58 -13.13 2.12 -3.38
CA GLY A 58 -12.84 1.77 -4.77
C GLY A 58 -11.99 0.51 -4.90
N LEU A 59 -11.95 -0.02 -6.13
CA LEU A 59 -11.10 -1.18 -6.43
C LEU A 59 -9.63 -0.78 -6.41
N ILE A 60 -8.82 -1.57 -5.76
CA ILE A 60 -7.38 -1.37 -5.64
C ILE A 60 -6.67 -2.07 -6.80
N LEU A 61 -5.77 -1.38 -7.49
CA LEU A 61 -4.94 -1.96 -8.53
C LEU A 61 -3.76 -2.76 -7.94
N GLY A 62 -3.10 -2.20 -6.94
CA GLY A 62 -1.89 -2.80 -6.36
C GLY A 62 -1.15 -1.84 -5.44
N VAL A 63 0.14 -2.13 -5.24
CA VAL A 63 1.05 -1.34 -4.41
C VAL A 63 2.10 -0.65 -5.27
N PHE A 64 2.26 0.66 -5.08
CA PHE A 64 3.25 1.47 -5.79
C PHE A 64 4.67 1.14 -5.34
N ASN A 65 5.58 0.96 -6.30
CA ASN A 65 6.98 0.62 -6.06
C ASN A 65 7.95 1.50 -6.85
N GLY A 66 7.71 2.80 -6.83
CA GLY A 66 8.55 3.78 -7.51
C GLY A 66 8.06 4.15 -8.91
N CYS A 67 8.64 5.21 -9.47
CA CYS A 67 8.30 5.69 -10.79
C CYS A 67 9.54 6.15 -11.57
N PHE A 68 9.34 6.24 -12.88
CA PHE A 68 10.33 6.75 -13.83
C PHE A 68 9.71 7.86 -14.65
N TYR A 69 10.42 8.95 -14.84
CA TYR A 69 10.00 10.09 -15.66
C TYR A 69 11.20 10.92 -16.10
N THR A 70 11.00 11.79 -17.09
CA THR A 70 11.98 12.82 -17.43
C THR A 70 11.75 14.04 -16.55
N ASP A 71 12.74 14.37 -15.72
CA ASP A 71 12.68 15.53 -14.82
C ASP A 71 12.46 16.82 -15.63
N PRO A 72 11.36 17.54 -15.42
CA PRO A 72 11.04 18.73 -16.21
C PRO A 72 11.99 19.89 -16.01
N THR A 73 12.78 19.91 -14.94
CA THR A 73 13.75 20.97 -14.63
C THR A 73 15.11 20.68 -15.27
N THR A 74 15.57 19.44 -15.19
CA THR A 74 16.92 19.08 -15.64
C THR A 74 16.93 18.42 -17.03
N GLY A 75 15.77 17.95 -17.53
CA GLY A 75 15.63 17.18 -18.75
C GLY A 75 16.26 15.79 -18.70
N LYS A 76 16.56 15.27 -17.50
CA LYS A 76 17.22 13.97 -17.32
C LYS A 76 16.22 12.87 -16.98
N PRO A 77 16.40 11.65 -17.54
CA PRO A 77 15.69 10.48 -17.07
C PRO A 77 15.97 10.23 -15.59
N THR A 78 14.91 10.14 -14.79
CA THR A 78 14.99 10.03 -13.34
C THR A 78 14.13 8.87 -12.86
N PHE A 79 14.71 7.99 -12.02
CA PHE A 79 13.97 7.03 -11.23
C PHE A 79 13.81 7.57 -9.80
N SER A 80 12.60 7.49 -9.26
CA SER A 80 12.31 7.93 -7.90
C SER A 80 11.52 6.86 -7.16
N ASN A 81 11.82 6.65 -5.87
CA ASN A 81 11.05 5.77 -5.00
C ASN A 81 9.65 6.31 -4.68
N TYR A 82 9.41 7.60 -4.90
CA TYR A 82 8.10 8.20 -4.77
C TYR A 82 7.79 9.13 -5.94
N TYR A 83 6.52 9.35 -6.20
CA TYR A 83 6.06 10.36 -7.16
C TYR A 83 5.90 11.70 -6.42
N PRO A 84 6.69 12.73 -6.74
CA PRO A 84 6.49 14.06 -6.20
C PRO A 84 5.22 14.69 -6.77
N ALA A 85 4.34 15.20 -5.90
CA ALA A 85 3.12 15.87 -6.32
C ALA A 85 3.39 16.98 -7.34
N SER A 86 2.45 17.14 -8.28
CA SER A 86 2.48 18.21 -9.30
C SER A 86 3.69 18.15 -10.25
N THR A 87 4.31 16.99 -10.43
CA THR A 87 5.37 16.80 -11.42
C THR A 87 4.81 17.00 -12.83
N ASN A 88 5.30 18.03 -13.55
CA ASN A 88 4.86 18.36 -14.91
C ASN A 88 5.68 17.59 -15.96
N ALA A 89 5.50 16.28 -16.01
CA ALA A 89 6.08 15.43 -17.05
C ALA A 89 4.98 14.60 -17.73
N SER A 90 5.11 14.32 -19.01
CA SER A 90 4.11 13.57 -19.78
C SER A 90 4.41 12.08 -19.88
N ASP A 91 5.59 11.65 -19.44
CA ASP A 91 6.14 10.31 -19.57
C ASP A 91 6.26 9.57 -18.23
N ILE A 92 5.49 9.98 -17.22
CA ILE A 92 5.54 9.39 -15.88
C ILE A 92 4.99 7.97 -15.91
N MET A 93 5.84 7.00 -15.58
CA MET A 93 5.50 5.58 -15.50
C MET A 93 5.79 5.06 -14.09
N ALA A 94 4.74 4.66 -13.41
CA ALA A 94 4.82 3.99 -12.10
C ALA A 94 5.06 2.50 -12.26
N ASN A 95 5.88 1.92 -11.42
CA ASN A 95 5.95 0.48 -11.24
C ASN A 95 4.97 0.08 -10.13
N VAL A 96 4.08 -0.84 -10.40
CA VAL A 96 3.03 -1.29 -9.46
C VAL A 96 3.10 -2.80 -9.34
N ILE A 97 3.08 -3.29 -8.11
CA ILE A 97 2.91 -4.71 -7.80
C ILE A 97 1.41 -4.98 -7.84
N ASP A 98 0.93 -5.53 -8.94
CA ASP A 98 -0.49 -5.73 -9.26
C ASP A 98 -0.91 -7.20 -9.28
N ASP A 99 -0.10 -8.08 -8.69
CA ASP A 99 -0.44 -9.49 -8.54
C ASP A 99 -1.52 -9.64 -7.45
N PRO A 100 -2.75 -10.13 -7.79
CA PRO A 100 -3.80 -10.33 -6.81
C PRO A 100 -3.50 -11.41 -5.76
N SER A 101 -2.46 -12.23 -5.97
CA SER A 101 -2.00 -13.24 -5.02
C SER A 101 -0.86 -12.77 -4.12
N ALA A 102 -0.31 -11.59 -4.37
CA ALA A 102 0.76 -11.02 -3.55
C ALA A 102 0.26 -10.74 -2.13
N THR A 103 1.13 -11.00 -1.16
CA THR A 103 0.93 -10.62 0.23
C THR A 103 1.94 -9.55 0.62
N PHE A 104 1.53 -8.70 1.51
CA PHE A 104 2.31 -7.57 1.97
C PHE A 104 2.40 -7.60 3.49
N GLU A 105 3.44 -7.02 4.01
CA GLU A 105 3.59 -6.71 5.41
C GLU A 105 3.28 -5.23 5.62
N ILE A 106 2.51 -4.92 6.65
CA ILE A 106 2.15 -3.56 7.05
C ILE A 106 2.13 -3.49 8.57
N GLN A 107 2.49 -2.35 9.15
CA GLN A 107 2.36 -2.13 10.58
C GLN A 107 0.92 -1.74 10.92
N ALA A 108 0.38 -2.28 12.00
CA ALA A 108 -0.89 -1.86 12.57
C ALA A 108 -0.70 -0.57 13.40
N ASP A 109 -1.69 0.32 13.40
CA ASP A 109 -1.67 1.58 14.15
C ASP A 109 -1.89 1.40 15.65
N ASP A 110 -2.40 0.23 16.07
CA ASP A 110 -2.66 -0.14 17.46
C ASP A 110 -2.40 -1.63 17.68
N THR A 111 -2.87 -2.16 18.80
CA THR A 111 -2.79 -3.57 19.17
C THR A 111 -3.59 -4.42 18.17
N PHE A 112 -2.95 -5.44 17.58
CA PHE A 112 -3.61 -6.35 16.65
C PHE A 112 -3.74 -7.76 17.28
N PRO A 113 -4.91 -8.11 17.86
CA PRO A 113 -5.10 -9.41 18.46
C PRO A 113 -5.27 -10.52 17.41
N VAL A 114 -4.87 -11.74 17.74
CA VAL A 114 -4.98 -12.92 16.84
C VAL A 114 -6.44 -13.17 16.38
N THR A 115 -7.41 -12.73 17.16
CA THR A 115 -8.84 -12.85 16.83
C THR A 115 -9.25 -12.06 15.60
N ASP A 116 -8.49 -11.06 15.22
CA ASP A 116 -8.78 -10.18 14.09
C ASP A 116 -8.21 -10.70 12.76
N LEU A 117 -7.53 -11.85 12.81
CA LEU A 117 -7.11 -12.55 11.59
C LEU A 117 -8.32 -12.95 10.74
N ALA A 118 -8.12 -12.87 9.42
CA ALA A 118 -9.15 -13.04 8.38
C ALA A 118 -10.22 -11.93 8.35
N GLY A 119 -10.14 -10.90 9.18
CA GLY A 119 -10.90 -9.66 9.07
C GLY A 119 -10.42 -8.79 7.91
N ASN A 120 -11.28 -7.87 7.48
CA ASN A 120 -10.93 -6.84 6.49
C ASN A 120 -10.73 -5.50 7.19
N PHE A 121 -9.78 -4.71 6.70
CA PHE A 121 -9.34 -3.46 7.33
C PHE A 121 -9.10 -2.38 6.28
N ASP A 122 -9.21 -1.12 6.70
CA ASP A 122 -8.76 0.04 5.96
C ASP A 122 -7.30 0.38 6.33
N ILE A 123 -6.82 1.47 5.78
CA ILE A 123 -5.50 2.05 6.09
C ILE A 123 -5.66 3.34 6.87
N VAL A 124 -4.67 3.68 7.67
CA VAL A 124 -4.43 5.04 8.16
C VAL A 124 -3.35 5.68 7.31
N ASP A 125 -3.60 6.89 6.83
CA ASP A 125 -2.68 7.65 5.99
C ASP A 125 -2.49 9.10 6.48
N ALA A 126 -2.66 9.33 7.77
CA ALA A 126 -2.52 10.63 8.42
C ALA A 126 -1.14 11.28 8.13
N THR A 127 -0.10 10.45 7.98
CA THR A 127 1.21 10.85 7.50
C THR A 127 1.48 10.12 6.19
N ALA A 128 1.47 10.85 5.06
CA ALA A 128 1.52 10.24 3.74
C ALA A 128 2.81 9.44 3.48
N GLY A 129 3.97 9.99 3.85
CA GLY A 129 5.26 9.34 3.64
C GLY A 129 6.43 10.29 3.87
N ASP A 130 7.63 9.78 3.69
CA ASP A 130 8.88 10.52 3.86
C ASP A 130 9.51 10.83 2.49
N THR A 131 9.61 12.11 2.15
CA THR A 131 10.20 12.56 0.88
C THR A 131 11.71 12.31 0.76
N THR A 132 12.40 12.03 1.87
CA THR A 132 13.84 11.75 1.88
C THR A 132 14.11 10.30 1.47
N SER A 133 13.37 9.35 2.05
CA SER A 133 13.47 7.92 1.72
C SER A 133 12.58 7.52 0.55
N GLY A 134 11.50 8.25 0.31
CA GLY A 134 10.46 7.91 -0.65
C GLY A 134 9.50 6.84 -0.15
N GLN A 135 9.54 6.49 1.13
CA GLN A 135 8.75 5.42 1.73
C GLN A 135 7.43 5.93 2.28
N SER A 136 6.36 5.16 2.09
CA SER A 136 5.05 5.39 2.69
C SER A 136 5.10 5.26 4.21
N ARG A 137 4.16 5.93 4.88
CA ARG A 137 3.90 5.77 6.31
C ARG A 137 2.45 5.37 6.59
N SER A 138 1.82 4.74 5.61
CA SER A 138 0.48 4.17 5.80
C SER A 138 0.56 2.98 6.76
N GLU A 139 -0.45 2.85 7.60
CA GLU A 139 -0.60 1.78 8.59
C GLU A 139 -1.94 1.07 8.39
N LEU A 140 -2.09 -0.13 8.97
CA LEU A 140 -3.35 -0.84 9.03
C LEU A 140 -4.22 -0.24 10.13
N ASP A 141 -5.41 0.26 9.80
CA ASP A 141 -6.36 0.80 10.77
C ASP A 141 -7.12 -0.33 11.48
N VAL A 142 -6.68 -0.67 12.67
CA VAL A 142 -7.28 -1.75 13.48
C VAL A 142 -8.73 -1.44 13.85
N THR A 143 -9.09 -0.16 13.98
CA THR A 143 -10.45 0.25 14.39
C THR A 143 -11.51 -0.03 13.33
N THR A 144 -11.10 -0.22 12.07
CA THR A 144 -12.00 -0.48 10.93
C THR A 144 -12.31 -1.95 10.70
N GLY A 145 -11.78 -2.85 11.52
CA GLY A 145 -11.94 -4.31 11.39
C GLY A 145 -13.38 -4.74 11.19
N ALA A 146 -13.70 -5.34 10.02
CA ALA A 146 -15.07 -5.75 9.68
C ALA A 146 -15.10 -6.85 8.60
N ALA A 147 -16.27 -7.47 8.41
CA ALA A 147 -16.52 -8.41 7.33
C ALA A 147 -16.78 -7.75 5.96
N THR A 148 -16.73 -6.42 5.88
CA THR A 148 -17.09 -5.63 4.69
C THR A 148 -16.16 -5.90 3.50
N VAL A 149 -16.72 -6.29 2.36
CA VAL A 149 -15.98 -6.70 1.16
C VAL A 149 -15.25 -5.54 0.46
N THR A 150 -15.65 -4.30 0.69
CA THR A 150 -15.07 -3.10 0.09
C THR A 150 -13.84 -2.59 0.81
N LEU A 151 -13.54 -3.10 2.00
CA LEU A 151 -12.31 -2.74 2.71
C LEU A 151 -11.07 -3.25 1.95
N PRO A 152 -10.03 -2.43 1.83
CA PRO A 152 -8.92 -2.68 0.91
C PRO A 152 -8.04 -3.87 1.29
N LEU A 153 -7.86 -4.15 2.57
CA LEU A 153 -6.90 -5.13 3.06
C LEU A 153 -7.59 -6.26 3.83
N LYS A 154 -7.10 -7.48 3.68
CA LYS A 154 -7.47 -8.64 4.50
C LYS A 154 -6.26 -9.11 5.28
N ALA A 155 -6.37 -9.19 6.60
CA ALA A 155 -5.32 -9.76 7.45
C ALA A 155 -5.26 -11.28 7.27
N ILE A 156 -4.04 -11.81 7.07
CA ILE A 156 -3.82 -13.24 6.83
C ILE A 156 -3.04 -13.87 7.96
N ASP A 157 -1.99 -13.19 8.43
CA ASP A 157 -1.05 -13.73 9.42
C ASP A 157 -0.39 -12.57 10.18
N ILE A 158 0.24 -12.89 11.29
CA ILE A 158 1.09 -11.95 12.02
C ILE A 158 2.54 -12.18 11.58
N SER A 159 3.25 -11.09 11.31
CA SER A 159 4.66 -11.17 10.96
C SER A 159 5.46 -11.79 12.10
N GLN A 160 6.43 -12.62 11.75
CA GLN A 160 7.36 -13.21 12.70
C GLN A 160 8.58 -12.32 12.96
N ASP A 161 8.47 -11.02 12.70
CA ASP A 161 9.50 -10.04 13.01
C ASP A 161 9.71 -9.97 14.53
N PRO A 162 10.90 -10.29 15.06
CA PRO A 162 11.14 -10.30 16.51
C PRO A 162 10.92 -8.94 17.18
N GLU A 163 11.01 -7.84 16.44
CA GLU A 163 10.84 -6.49 16.95
C GLU A 163 9.38 -6.02 16.98
N ASN A 164 8.51 -6.62 16.13
CA ASN A 164 7.13 -6.17 15.93
C ASN A 164 6.10 -7.31 15.85
N SER A 165 6.31 -8.42 16.58
CA SER A 165 5.39 -9.57 16.63
C SER A 165 4.59 -9.72 17.93
N ASP A 166 4.73 -8.78 18.86
CA ASP A 166 3.99 -8.81 20.13
C ASP A 166 2.55 -8.33 19.92
N VAL A 167 1.63 -9.28 19.84
CA VAL A 167 0.18 -9.02 19.62
C VAL A 167 -0.52 -8.35 20.82
N ALA A 168 0.15 -8.25 21.95
CA ALA A 168 -0.36 -7.55 23.13
C ALA A 168 0.09 -6.08 23.20
N ALA A 169 0.95 -5.65 22.27
CA ALA A 169 1.43 -4.28 22.15
C ALA A 169 0.92 -3.64 20.86
N ALA A 170 0.83 -2.32 20.82
CA ALA A 170 0.57 -1.57 19.59
C ALA A 170 1.71 -1.75 18.56
N ASN A 171 1.45 -1.38 17.33
CA ASN A 171 2.42 -1.41 16.22
C ASN A 171 2.87 -2.83 15.81
N THR A 172 1.97 -3.81 15.92
CA THR A 172 2.24 -5.17 15.44
C THR A 172 2.34 -5.20 13.92
N ASN A 173 3.36 -5.87 13.37
CA ASN A 173 3.43 -6.09 11.93
C ASN A 173 2.51 -7.23 11.51
N VAL A 174 1.66 -6.97 10.52
CA VAL A 174 0.62 -7.89 10.03
C VAL A 174 0.88 -8.23 8.57
N ILE A 175 0.72 -9.51 8.22
CA ILE A 175 0.72 -9.95 6.81
C ILE A 175 -0.69 -9.81 6.26
N VAL A 176 -0.82 -9.03 5.21
CA VAL A 176 -2.10 -8.72 4.58
C VAL A 176 -2.09 -9.09 3.10
N LYS A 177 -3.28 -9.22 2.54
CA LYS A 177 -3.53 -9.30 1.11
C LYS A 177 -4.46 -8.17 0.70
N ILE A 178 -4.32 -7.64 -0.51
CA ILE A 178 -5.31 -6.73 -1.07
C ILE A 178 -6.62 -7.49 -1.25
N ASN A 179 -7.65 -7.07 -0.53
CA ASN A 179 -8.96 -7.72 -0.56
C ASN A 179 -9.81 -7.27 -1.75
N ASN A 180 -9.98 -5.96 -1.92
CA ASN A 180 -10.78 -5.37 -2.99
C ASN A 180 -9.94 -5.10 -4.25
N HIS A 181 -9.27 -6.13 -4.77
CA HIS A 181 -8.35 -6.03 -5.88
C HIS A 181 -9.07 -5.97 -7.22
N LEU A 182 -8.65 -5.07 -8.13
CA LEU A 182 -9.26 -4.84 -9.45
C LEU A 182 -9.38 -6.13 -10.28
N PHE A 183 -8.40 -7.02 -10.19
CA PHE A 183 -8.34 -8.25 -11.00
C PHE A 183 -8.91 -9.49 -10.30
N SER A 184 -9.31 -9.41 -9.04
CA SER A 184 -9.85 -10.58 -8.30
C SER A 184 -11.16 -10.31 -7.55
N GLY A 185 -11.54 -9.04 -7.35
CA GLY A 185 -12.68 -8.66 -6.51
C GLY A 185 -12.46 -8.91 -5.02
N GLY A 186 -13.34 -8.35 -4.20
CA GLY A 186 -13.29 -8.46 -2.74
C GLY A 186 -14.00 -9.71 -2.21
N THR A 187 -13.58 -10.16 -1.03
CA THR A 187 -14.23 -11.25 -0.29
C THR A 187 -14.59 -10.79 1.13
N ALA A 188 -15.68 -11.33 1.68
CA ALA A 188 -16.05 -11.05 3.08
C ALA A 188 -14.93 -11.49 4.04
N GLY A 189 -14.74 -10.70 5.10
CA GLY A 189 -13.88 -11.07 6.23
C GLY A 189 -14.64 -11.87 7.27
N LEU A 190 -13.93 -12.41 8.24
CA LEU A 190 -14.51 -12.82 9.51
C LEU A 190 -14.78 -11.58 10.35
N ALA A 191 -15.83 -11.61 11.13
CA ALA A 191 -16.25 -10.54 12.05
C ALA A 191 -16.24 -11.05 13.49
#